data_269aa603914df0fc784f3dc2439c5427
#
_entry.id   269aa603914df0fc784f3dc2439c5427
#
_cell.length_a   1.000
_cell.length_b   1.000
_cell.length_c   1.000
_cell.angle_alpha   90.00
_cell.angle_beta   90.00
_cell.angle_gamma   90.00
#
_symmetry.space_group_name_H-M   'P 1'
#
loop_
_entity.id
_entity.type
_entity.pdbx_description
1 polymer ?
#
loop_
_entity_poly.entity_id
_entity_poly.type
_entity_poly.pdbx_seq_one_letter_code
_entity_poly.pdbx_strand_id
1 'polypeptide(L)'
;SLCNAFPTLFDAIDESETMELDGVSRHVYWEVVDHCYLCDVCYMTKCPYVPPHEWNVDFPHLMLRAKAVKHSQGKTRTRDRILTSTDLVGTLAGIPVVSSVVNAVNRNKAGRRVLEELLEVHPDAHLPEYHSDTLRRRVDVTRNQDAEAAPEAGPTRGKVALFATCYGNYNEPDLGEDLIAVFEHNDIPVRLADTRRCCGMPKLELGDLPAVAKAKDVNIPQLAALVDRGWDIVAPVPSCVLMFKQELPLMFPDDPDVIKVRDAMFDPFEYLMARHKDGLLKTEFKESLGKV
;
A
#
# COMPACT_ATOMS: atom_id res chain seq x y z
N SER A 1 -2.69 -20.14 7.52
CA SER A 1 -2.78 -18.72 7.85
C SER A 1 -1.74 -17.95 7.05
N LEU A 2 -2.06 -16.74 6.64
CA LEU A 2 -1.11 -15.87 5.92
C LEU A 2 -0.07 -15.22 6.86
N CYS A 3 -0.33 -15.24 8.16
CA CYS A 3 0.56 -14.66 9.16
C CYS A 3 1.70 -15.62 9.49
N ASN A 4 2.94 -15.13 9.44
CA ASN A 4 4.13 -15.88 9.87
C ASN A 4 4.56 -15.53 11.30
N ALA A 5 4.14 -14.38 11.84
CA ALA A 5 4.55 -13.94 13.17
C ALA A 5 4.01 -14.85 14.30
N PHE A 6 2.72 -15.19 14.26
CA PHE A 6 2.14 -16.07 15.27
C PHE A 6 2.65 -17.51 15.23
N PRO A 7 2.76 -18.20 14.07
CA PRO A 7 3.41 -19.50 14.03
C PRO A 7 4.83 -19.48 14.62
N THR A 8 5.66 -18.51 14.24
CA THR A 8 7.02 -18.36 14.80
C THR A 8 7.01 -18.29 16.34
N LEU A 9 6.04 -17.54 16.91
CA LEU A 9 5.91 -17.44 18.37
C LEU A 9 5.44 -18.74 19.00
N PHE A 10 4.39 -19.35 18.44
CA PHE A 10 3.78 -20.55 19.02
C PHE A 10 4.71 -21.75 18.89
N ASP A 11 5.38 -21.93 17.77
CA ASP A 11 6.37 -23.00 17.59
C ASP A 11 7.52 -22.86 18.63
N ALA A 12 7.98 -21.64 18.87
CA ALA A 12 9.01 -21.37 19.86
C ALA A 12 8.54 -21.61 21.31
N ILE A 13 7.25 -21.41 21.62
CA ILE A 13 6.65 -21.76 22.91
C ILE A 13 6.61 -23.28 23.07
N ASP A 14 6.08 -23.97 22.05
CA ASP A 14 5.93 -25.42 22.06
C ASP A 14 7.28 -26.16 22.15
N GLU A 15 8.33 -25.58 21.59
CA GLU A 15 9.70 -26.10 21.64
C GLU A 15 10.47 -25.70 22.91
N SER A 16 9.94 -24.80 23.74
CA SER A 16 10.60 -24.36 24.97
C SER A 16 10.50 -25.40 26.10
N GLU A 17 11.47 -25.40 27.04
CA GLU A 17 11.49 -26.33 28.16
C GLU A 17 10.25 -26.21 29.06
N THR A 18 9.70 -25.01 29.21
CA THR A 18 8.54 -24.73 30.08
C THR A 18 7.23 -24.84 29.32
N MET A 19 7.25 -24.91 27.97
CA MET A 19 6.07 -24.79 27.10
C MET A 19 5.26 -23.50 27.38
N GLU A 20 5.95 -22.46 27.84
CA GLU A 20 5.39 -21.17 28.19
C GLU A 20 6.28 -20.01 27.67
N LEU A 21 5.77 -18.78 27.71
CA LEU A 21 6.48 -17.60 27.20
C LEU A 21 7.81 -17.30 27.91
N ASP A 22 7.95 -17.70 29.16
CA ASP A 22 9.17 -17.51 29.95
C ASP A 22 10.34 -18.38 29.49
N GLY A 23 10.03 -19.52 28.82
CA GLY A 23 11.01 -20.38 28.18
C GLY A 23 11.52 -19.87 26.83
N VAL A 24 10.84 -18.88 26.23
CA VAL A 24 11.20 -18.37 24.89
C VAL A 24 12.32 -17.34 25.02
N SER A 25 13.39 -17.53 24.23
CA SER A 25 14.51 -16.62 24.27
C SER A 25 14.20 -15.26 23.59
N ARG A 26 14.86 -14.19 24.08
CA ARG A 26 14.57 -12.80 23.62
C ARG A 26 14.78 -12.57 22.12
N HIS A 27 15.64 -13.32 21.47
CA HIS A 27 15.88 -13.13 20.03
C HIS A 27 14.69 -13.55 19.19
N VAL A 28 13.94 -14.59 19.61
CA VAL A 28 12.74 -15.06 18.91
C VAL A 28 11.66 -13.98 18.83
N TYR A 29 11.51 -13.17 19.87
CA TYR A 29 10.58 -12.02 19.81
C TYR A 29 10.93 -11.03 18.71
N TRP A 30 12.22 -10.85 18.38
CA TRP A 30 12.64 -10.02 17.25
C TRP A 30 12.36 -10.68 15.90
N GLU A 31 12.41 -12.00 15.81
CA GLU A 31 11.97 -12.75 14.63
C GLU A 31 10.46 -12.62 14.42
N VAL A 32 9.67 -12.71 15.49
CA VAL A 32 8.22 -12.43 15.44
C VAL A 32 7.94 -11.02 14.93
N VAL A 33 8.68 -10.02 15.42
CA VAL A 33 8.59 -8.63 14.94
C VAL A 33 8.90 -8.52 13.45
N ASP A 34 9.96 -9.17 12.99
CA ASP A 34 10.39 -9.13 11.59
C ASP A 34 9.38 -9.83 10.66
N HIS A 35 8.66 -10.85 11.15
CA HIS A 35 7.63 -11.57 10.40
C HIS A 35 6.26 -10.89 10.35
N CYS A 36 6.05 -9.79 11.08
CA CYS A 36 4.81 -9.04 11.00
C CYS A 36 4.82 -8.09 9.80
N TYR A 37 3.83 -8.23 8.91
CA TYR A 37 3.66 -7.42 7.69
C TYR A 37 2.63 -6.29 7.84
N LEU A 38 2.19 -5.97 9.06
CA LEU A 38 1.18 -4.94 9.34
C LEU A 38 -0.11 -5.11 8.50
N CYS A 39 -0.51 -6.36 8.24
CA CYS A 39 -1.70 -6.65 7.41
C CYS A 39 -3.03 -6.52 8.17
N ASP A 40 -2.99 -6.27 9.46
CA ASP A 40 -4.12 -6.06 10.38
C ASP A 40 -5.16 -7.20 10.47
N VAL A 41 -4.96 -8.31 9.78
CA VAL A 41 -5.92 -9.44 9.77
C VAL A 41 -6.19 -9.95 11.19
N CYS A 42 -5.17 -10.02 12.05
CA CYS A 42 -5.36 -10.41 13.46
C CYS A 42 -6.20 -9.39 14.22
N TYR A 43 -6.03 -8.10 13.97
CA TYR A 43 -6.79 -7.02 14.59
C TYR A 43 -8.23 -6.98 14.07
N MET A 44 -8.43 -7.01 12.76
CA MET A 44 -9.74 -6.77 12.14
C MET A 44 -10.70 -7.96 12.25
N THR A 45 -10.21 -9.22 12.28
CA THR A 45 -11.08 -10.37 12.03
C THR A 45 -11.01 -11.49 13.06
N LYS A 46 -9.99 -11.59 13.88
CA LYS A 46 -9.74 -12.81 14.68
C LYS A 46 -9.51 -12.59 16.16
N CYS A 47 -8.89 -11.51 16.55
CA CYS A 47 -8.54 -11.31 17.97
C CYS A 47 -9.76 -10.80 18.76
N PRO A 48 -10.23 -11.51 19.78
CA PRO A 48 -11.34 -11.06 20.62
C PRO A 48 -10.93 -9.95 21.61
N TYR A 49 -9.65 -9.66 21.72
CA TYR A 49 -9.08 -8.75 22.71
C TYR A 49 -8.76 -7.35 22.15
N VAL A 50 -9.10 -7.09 20.89
CA VAL A 50 -9.00 -5.75 20.30
C VAL A 50 -10.09 -4.82 20.85
N PRO A 51 -9.97 -3.49 20.70
CA PRO A 51 -11.03 -2.57 21.10
C PRO A 51 -12.43 -3.00 20.58
N PRO A 52 -13.48 -2.91 21.38
CA PRO A 52 -13.58 -2.25 22.70
C PRO A 52 -13.24 -3.13 23.93
N HIS A 53 -12.53 -4.24 23.77
CA HIS A 53 -12.12 -5.07 24.91
C HIS A 53 -11.20 -4.27 25.85
N GLU A 54 -11.28 -4.52 27.17
CA GLU A 54 -10.50 -3.77 28.19
C GLU A 54 -8.98 -3.85 27.99
N TRP A 55 -8.50 -4.93 27.39
CA TRP A 55 -7.07 -5.10 27.12
C TRP A 55 -6.56 -4.28 25.93
N ASN A 56 -7.43 -3.80 25.05
CA ASN A 56 -7.07 -2.97 23.89
C ASN A 56 -5.86 -3.52 23.12
N VAL A 57 -5.83 -4.84 22.87
CA VAL A 57 -4.69 -5.46 22.18
C VAL A 57 -4.60 -4.97 20.74
N ASP A 58 -3.45 -4.42 20.41
CA ASP A 58 -3.10 -4.00 19.06
C ASP A 58 -1.73 -4.56 18.69
N PHE A 59 -1.73 -5.81 18.22
CA PHE A 59 -0.51 -6.52 17.88
C PHE A 59 0.23 -5.89 16.69
N PRO A 60 -0.41 -5.49 15.59
CA PRO A 60 0.29 -4.86 14.46
C PRO A 60 1.06 -3.61 14.86
N HIS A 61 0.43 -2.67 15.58
CA HIS A 61 1.10 -1.44 16.01
C HIS A 61 2.13 -1.66 17.11
N LEU A 62 1.98 -2.71 17.94
CA LEU A 62 3.05 -3.13 18.85
C LEU A 62 4.30 -3.57 18.08
N MET A 63 4.13 -4.36 17.02
CA MET A 63 5.24 -4.78 16.15
C MET A 63 5.85 -3.58 15.40
N LEU A 64 5.03 -2.64 14.93
CA LEU A 64 5.49 -1.40 14.31
C LEU A 64 6.36 -0.57 15.28
N ARG A 65 5.93 -0.43 16.53
CA ARG A 65 6.72 0.27 17.57
C ARG A 65 8.08 -0.40 17.78
N ALA A 66 8.11 -1.74 17.81
CA ALA A 66 9.38 -2.47 17.92
C ALA A 66 10.28 -2.25 16.70
N LYS A 67 9.71 -2.29 15.47
CA LYS A 67 10.44 -1.97 14.24
C LYS A 67 10.99 -0.54 14.24
N ALA A 68 10.21 0.45 14.70
CA ALA A 68 10.65 1.83 14.83
C ALA A 68 11.82 1.99 15.81
N VAL A 69 11.79 1.27 16.93
CA VAL A 69 12.93 1.23 17.86
C VAL A 69 14.16 0.60 17.20
N LYS A 70 14.01 -0.53 16.50
CA LYS A 70 15.09 -1.20 15.75
C LYS A 70 15.71 -0.24 14.71
N HIS A 71 14.85 0.49 13.98
CA HIS A 71 15.28 1.46 12.98
C HIS A 71 16.03 2.63 13.61
N SER A 72 15.51 3.23 14.69
CA SER A 72 16.14 4.36 15.40
C SER A 72 17.51 4.01 15.99
N GLN A 73 17.71 2.75 16.34
CA GLN A 73 19.00 2.21 16.80
C GLN A 73 20.00 1.88 15.68
N GLY A 74 19.63 2.14 14.43
CA GLY A 74 20.46 1.84 13.26
C GLY A 74 20.62 0.35 12.95
N LYS A 75 19.78 -0.52 13.53
CA LYS A 75 19.85 -1.99 13.37
C LYS A 75 19.11 -2.51 12.14
N THR A 76 18.55 -1.63 11.30
CA THR A 76 17.89 -1.99 10.06
C THR A 76 18.93 -2.36 9.01
N ARG A 77 18.74 -3.48 8.32
CA ARG A 77 19.64 -3.98 7.27
C ARG A 77 19.67 -3.04 6.07
N THR A 78 20.82 -2.93 5.41
CA THR A 78 20.97 -2.10 4.20
C THR A 78 20.06 -2.58 3.08
N ARG A 79 19.89 -3.91 2.90
CA ARG A 79 18.96 -4.49 1.93
C ARG A 79 17.53 -3.98 2.10
N ASP A 80 17.04 -3.93 3.34
CA ASP A 80 15.66 -3.51 3.64
C ASP A 80 15.47 -2.03 3.34
N ARG A 81 16.49 -1.19 3.59
CA ARG A 81 16.50 0.23 3.22
C ARG A 81 16.42 0.42 1.71
N ILE A 82 17.13 -0.42 0.93
CA ILE A 82 17.10 -0.38 -0.54
C ILE A 82 15.73 -0.81 -1.04
N LEU A 83 15.25 -1.99 -0.62
CA LEU A 83 13.99 -2.57 -1.09
C LEU A 83 12.77 -1.70 -0.76
N THR A 84 12.79 -1.00 0.38
CA THR A 84 11.71 -0.08 0.76
C THR A 84 11.81 1.31 0.11
N SER A 85 12.88 1.59 -0.65
CA SER A 85 13.04 2.86 -1.37
C SER A 85 12.38 2.83 -2.75
N THR A 86 11.09 2.50 -2.79
CA THR A 86 10.30 2.21 -3.99
C THR A 86 10.27 3.35 -5.02
N ASP A 87 10.28 4.62 -4.58
CA ASP A 87 10.34 5.77 -5.49
C ASP A 87 11.68 5.85 -6.24
N LEU A 88 12.78 5.66 -5.50
CA LEU A 88 14.12 5.70 -6.10
C LEU A 88 14.32 4.52 -7.04
N VAL A 89 13.99 3.32 -6.56
CA VAL A 89 14.11 2.09 -7.37
C VAL A 89 13.21 2.17 -8.60
N GLY A 90 11.94 2.57 -8.45
CA GLY A 90 11.01 2.72 -9.57
C GLY A 90 11.45 3.78 -10.57
N THR A 91 11.97 4.93 -10.11
CA THR A 91 12.48 5.99 -11.00
C THR A 91 13.68 5.52 -11.81
N LEU A 92 14.63 4.82 -11.19
CA LEU A 92 15.81 4.29 -11.87
C LEU A 92 15.45 3.13 -12.81
N ALA A 93 14.67 2.16 -12.29
CA ALA A 93 14.23 1.01 -13.08
C ALA A 93 13.24 1.37 -14.20
N GLY A 94 12.54 2.50 -14.11
CA GLY A 94 11.67 3.03 -15.17
C GLY A 94 12.41 3.69 -16.36
N ILE A 95 13.75 3.75 -16.35
CA ILE A 95 14.53 4.19 -17.51
C ILE A 95 14.54 3.06 -18.56
N PRO A 96 14.29 3.34 -19.85
CA PRO A 96 14.08 2.31 -20.88
C PRO A 96 15.16 1.20 -20.93
N VAL A 97 16.42 1.57 -20.89
CA VAL A 97 17.54 0.59 -20.92
C VAL A 97 17.64 -0.15 -19.58
N VAL A 98 17.44 0.57 -18.47
CA VAL A 98 17.56 -0.01 -17.12
C VAL A 98 16.44 -1.01 -16.86
N SER A 99 15.19 -0.70 -17.24
CA SER A 99 14.05 -1.62 -17.10
C SER A 99 14.31 -2.96 -17.81
N SER A 100 14.84 -2.91 -19.04
CA SER A 100 15.16 -4.11 -19.78
C SER A 100 16.24 -4.96 -19.10
N VAL A 101 17.28 -4.33 -18.55
CA VAL A 101 18.36 -5.01 -17.83
C VAL A 101 17.83 -5.60 -16.50
N VAL A 102 17.08 -4.83 -15.72
CA VAL A 102 16.51 -5.30 -14.43
C VAL A 102 15.58 -6.49 -14.68
N ASN A 103 14.68 -6.39 -15.66
CA ASN A 103 13.76 -7.48 -15.99
C ASN A 103 14.51 -8.73 -16.50
N ALA A 104 15.56 -8.54 -17.30
CA ALA A 104 16.40 -9.65 -17.74
C ALA A 104 17.11 -10.35 -16.56
N VAL A 105 17.65 -9.58 -15.61
CA VAL A 105 18.26 -10.12 -14.37
C VAL A 105 17.20 -10.87 -13.53
N ASN A 106 16.00 -10.31 -13.39
CA ASN A 106 14.91 -10.92 -12.63
C ASN A 106 14.42 -12.25 -13.24
N ARG A 107 14.52 -12.42 -14.56
CA ARG A 107 14.12 -13.66 -15.27
C ARG A 107 15.25 -14.68 -15.34
N ASN A 108 16.50 -14.29 -15.19
CA ASN A 108 17.68 -15.15 -15.38
C ASN A 108 18.08 -15.81 -14.07
N LYS A 109 18.28 -17.16 -14.09
CA LYS A 109 18.69 -17.92 -12.90
C LYS A 109 20.02 -17.46 -12.28
N ALA A 110 21.00 -17.03 -13.09
CA ALA A 110 22.25 -16.50 -12.56
C ALA A 110 22.05 -15.13 -11.90
N GLY A 111 21.25 -14.24 -12.52
CA GLY A 111 20.85 -12.96 -11.93
C GLY A 111 20.08 -13.13 -10.61
N ARG A 112 19.20 -14.13 -10.53
CA ARG A 112 18.45 -14.46 -9.30
C ARG A 112 19.37 -14.89 -8.15
N ARG A 113 20.42 -15.66 -8.44
CA ARG A 113 21.43 -16.04 -7.43
C ARG A 113 22.20 -14.83 -6.91
N VAL A 114 22.55 -13.89 -7.79
CA VAL A 114 23.19 -12.64 -7.36
C VAL A 114 22.26 -11.81 -6.46
N LEU A 115 20.96 -11.74 -6.78
CA LEU A 115 19.97 -11.06 -5.92
C LEU A 115 19.80 -11.77 -4.57
N GLU A 116 19.88 -13.10 -4.54
CA GLU A 116 19.86 -13.88 -3.31
C GLU A 116 21.09 -13.57 -2.44
N GLU A 117 22.28 -13.60 -3.02
CA GLU A 117 23.53 -13.31 -2.29
C GLU A 117 23.62 -11.87 -1.78
N LEU A 118 23.16 -10.87 -2.56
CA LEU A 118 23.30 -9.46 -2.22
C LEU A 118 22.12 -8.92 -1.40
N LEU A 119 20.90 -9.35 -1.71
CA LEU A 119 19.66 -8.81 -1.15
C LEU A 119 18.84 -9.86 -0.41
N GLU A 120 19.33 -11.10 -0.29
CA GLU A 120 18.63 -12.23 0.32
C GLU A 120 17.20 -12.42 -0.26
N VAL A 121 17.03 -12.14 -1.55
CA VAL A 121 15.77 -12.36 -2.27
C VAL A 121 15.74 -13.78 -2.79
N HIS A 122 14.80 -14.58 -2.28
CA HIS A 122 14.70 -16.00 -2.68
C HIS A 122 14.63 -16.16 -4.21
N PRO A 123 15.37 -17.12 -4.81
CA PRO A 123 15.44 -17.26 -6.27
C PRO A 123 14.07 -17.51 -6.92
N ASP A 124 13.16 -18.18 -6.23
CA ASP A 124 11.82 -18.49 -6.73
C ASP A 124 10.76 -17.42 -6.36
N ALA A 125 11.15 -16.36 -5.64
CA ALA A 125 10.20 -15.27 -5.34
C ALA A 125 9.77 -14.59 -6.63
N HIS A 126 8.47 -14.40 -6.80
CA HIS A 126 7.95 -13.63 -7.92
C HIS A 126 8.34 -12.17 -7.75
N LEU A 127 9.09 -11.61 -8.70
CA LEU A 127 9.41 -10.20 -8.76
C LEU A 127 8.63 -9.55 -9.90
N PRO A 128 7.93 -8.44 -9.62
CA PRO A 128 7.20 -7.72 -10.65
C PRO A 128 8.17 -7.11 -11.67
N GLU A 129 7.71 -6.99 -12.92
CA GLU A 129 8.46 -6.32 -13.97
C GLU A 129 8.42 -4.81 -13.81
N TYR A 130 9.45 -4.13 -14.31
CA TYR A 130 9.48 -2.68 -14.39
C TYR A 130 9.20 -2.23 -15.82
N HIS A 131 8.31 -1.26 -15.95
CA HIS A 131 7.92 -0.67 -17.23
C HIS A 131 8.56 0.71 -17.41
N SER A 132 9.20 0.95 -18.54
CA SER A 132 9.66 2.29 -18.92
C SER A 132 8.52 3.17 -19.41
N ASP A 133 7.47 2.54 -19.92
CA ASP A 133 6.21 3.16 -20.28
C ASP A 133 5.26 3.14 -19.06
N THR A 134 5.54 4.05 -18.13
CA THR A 134 4.83 4.14 -16.85
C THR A 134 3.40 4.67 -17.03
N LEU A 135 2.49 4.39 -16.09
CA LEU A 135 1.12 4.91 -16.13
C LEU A 135 1.10 6.44 -16.36
N ARG A 136 1.99 7.19 -15.70
CA ARG A 136 2.07 8.65 -15.86
C ARG A 136 2.61 9.12 -17.20
N ARG A 137 3.20 8.24 -18.02
CA ARG A 137 3.57 8.52 -19.39
C ARG A 137 2.46 8.20 -20.37
N ARG A 138 1.59 7.22 -20.04
CA ARG A 138 0.46 6.78 -20.86
C ARG A 138 -0.75 7.70 -20.74
N VAL A 139 -0.98 8.23 -19.53
CA VAL A 139 -2.18 9.01 -19.22
C VAL A 139 -1.84 10.50 -19.14
N ASP A 140 -2.62 11.33 -19.83
CA ASP A 140 -2.52 12.77 -19.72
C ASP A 140 -2.96 13.23 -18.32
N VAL A 141 -2.02 13.80 -17.57
CA VAL A 141 -2.26 14.29 -16.20
C VAL A 141 -3.18 15.52 -16.15
N THR A 142 -3.38 16.21 -17.28
CA THR A 142 -4.30 17.36 -17.39
C THR A 142 -5.74 16.96 -17.71
N ARG A 143 -5.94 15.68 -18.01
CA ARG A 143 -7.26 15.12 -18.34
C ARG A 143 -8.29 15.47 -17.27
N ASN A 144 -9.47 15.87 -17.70
CA ASN A 144 -10.62 16.12 -16.83
C ASN A 144 -10.41 17.15 -15.71
N GLN A 145 -9.45 18.07 -15.79
CA GLN A 145 -9.16 19.03 -14.72
C GLN A 145 -10.38 19.85 -14.30
N ASP A 146 -11.19 20.27 -15.27
CA ASP A 146 -12.37 21.12 -15.09
C ASP A 146 -13.68 20.33 -15.29
N ALA A 147 -13.62 18.97 -15.21
CA ALA A 147 -14.81 18.15 -15.41
C ALA A 147 -15.85 18.37 -14.32
N GLU A 148 -17.10 18.45 -14.72
CA GLU A 148 -18.23 18.41 -13.80
C GLU A 148 -18.32 17.02 -13.16
N ALA A 149 -18.71 16.98 -11.87
CA ALA A 149 -18.88 15.73 -11.16
C ALA A 149 -20.13 14.99 -11.68
N ALA A 150 -20.05 13.67 -11.76
CA ALA A 150 -21.22 12.81 -11.85
C ALA A 150 -22.09 12.96 -10.58
N PRO A 151 -23.35 12.51 -10.57
CA PRO A 151 -24.18 12.55 -9.37
C PRO A 151 -23.49 11.93 -8.16
N GLU A 152 -23.65 12.53 -6.99
CA GLU A 152 -23.15 11.98 -5.73
C GLU A 152 -23.83 10.64 -5.42
N ALA A 153 -23.10 9.73 -4.73
CA ALA A 153 -23.64 8.44 -4.31
C ALA A 153 -23.02 8.04 -2.96
N GLY A 154 -23.83 7.92 -1.94
CA GLY A 154 -23.36 7.69 -0.58
C GLY A 154 -22.28 8.71 -0.18
N PRO A 155 -21.07 8.30 0.22
CA PRO A 155 -20.00 9.22 0.57
C PRO A 155 -19.21 9.77 -0.63
N THR A 156 -19.51 9.34 -1.87
CA THR A 156 -18.75 9.70 -3.07
C THR A 156 -19.24 10.96 -3.74
N ARG A 157 -18.31 11.83 -4.17
CA ARG A 157 -18.58 13.15 -4.79
C ARG A 157 -18.75 13.10 -6.32
N GLY A 158 -18.53 11.95 -6.92
CA GLY A 158 -18.78 11.72 -8.36
C GLY A 158 -17.65 12.09 -9.31
N LYS A 159 -16.44 12.38 -8.84
CA LYS A 159 -15.22 12.51 -9.67
C LYS A 159 -13.98 12.05 -8.93
N VAL A 160 -13.06 11.37 -9.61
CA VAL A 160 -11.96 10.62 -9.03
C VAL A 160 -10.60 11.18 -9.43
N ALA A 161 -9.74 11.45 -8.45
CA ALA A 161 -8.32 11.62 -8.63
C ALA A 161 -7.60 10.30 -8.25
N LEU A 162 -7.07 9.60 -9.25
CA LEU A 162 -6.38 8.33 -9.07
C LEU A 162 -4.97 8.57 -8.53
N PHE A 163 -4.70 8.10 -7.33
CA PHE A 163 -3.36 8.03 -6.77
C PHE A 163 -2.64 6.85 -7.40
N ALA A 164 -1.74 7.12 -8.36
CA ALA A 164 -1.15 6.10 -9.23
C ALA A 164 -0.37 4.99 -8.49
N THR A 165 0.02 5.22 -7.23
CA THR A 165 0.94 4.39 -6.42
C THR A 165 2.30 4.17 -7.08
N CYS A 166 3.31 3.71 -6.32
CA CYS A 166 4.59 3.32 -6.93
C CYS A 166 4.44 2.04 -7.75
N TYR A 167 3.67 1.07 -7.23
CA TYR A 167 3.44 -0.21 -7.91
C TYR A 167 2.65 -0.03 -9.22
N GLY A 168 1.49 0.64 -9.19
CA GLY A 168 0.67 0.89 -10.37
C GLY A 168 1.37 1.76 -11.42
N ASN A 169 2.28 2.65 -11.00
CA ASN A 169 2.99 3.48 -11.95
C ASN A 169 4.14 2.77 -12.68
N TYR A 170 4.93 1.94 -11.95
CA TYR A 170 6.17 1.37 -12.48
C TYR A 170 6.08 -0.11 -12.83
N ASN A 171 5.20 -0.86 -12.15
CA ASN A 171 5.13 -2.31 -12.28
C ASN A 171 3.85 -2.80 -12.98
N GLU A 172 2.71 -2.17 -12.71
CA GLU A 172 1.41 -2.55 -13.28
C GLU A 172 0.66 -1.33 -13.84
N PRO A 173 1.20 -0.67 -14.88
CA PRO A 173 0.54 0.50 -15.48
C PRO A 173 -0.82 0.18 -16.08
N ASP A 174 -1.03 -1.03 -16.59
CA ASP A 174 -2.28 -1.50 -17.17
C ASP A 174 -3.42 -1.45 -16.14
N LEU A 175 -3.15 -1.77 -14.86
CA LEU A 175 -4.12 -1.68 -13.78
C LEU A 175 -4.70 -0.26 -13.63
N GLY A 176 -3.85 0.75 -13.78
CA GLY A 176 -4.29 2.15 -13.72
C GLY A 176 -5.16 2.54 -14.92
N GLU A 177 -4.82 2.07 -16.13
CA GLU A 177 -5.61 2.29 -17.34
C GLU A 177 -6.97 1.58 -17.27
N ASP A 178 -7.00 0.34 -16.78
CA ASP A 178 -8.25 -0.42 -16.59
C ASP A 178 -9.19 0.27 -15.59
N LEU A 179 -8.66 0.78 -14.47
CA LEU A 179 -9.47 1.54 -13.52
C LEU A 179 -10.02 2.82 -14.13
N ILE A 180 -9.22 3.55 -14.89
CA ILE A 180 -9.68 4.74 -15.61
C ILE A 180 -10.82 4.35 -16.56
N ALA A 181 -10.66 3.27 -17.33
CA ALA A 181 -11.68 2.79 -18.25
C ALA A 181 -12.98 2.40 -17.52
N VAL A 182 -12.88 1.73 -16.36
CA VAL A 182 -14.06 1.35 -15.54
C VAL A 182 -14.78 2.59 -15.02
N PHE A 183 -14.08 3.57 -14.50
CA PHE A 183 -14.69 4.82 -14.02
C PHE A 183 -15.35 5.60 -15.16
N GLU A 184 -14.67 5.75 -16.30
CA GLU A 184 -15.22 6.46 -17.45
C GLU A 184 -16.40 5.74 -18.08
N HIS A 185 -16.39 4.40 -18.12
CA HIS A 185 -17.56 3.62 -18.53
C HIS A 185 -18.80 3.95 -17.69
N ASN A 186 -18.60 4.29 -16.42
CA ASN A 186 -19.64 4.69 -15.48
C ASN A 186 -19.87 6.21 -15.44
N ASP A 187 -19.43 6.94 -16.44
CA ASP A 187 -19.55 8.41 -16.57
C ASP A 187 -18.93 9.18 -15.40
N ILE A 188 -17.94 8.59 -14.72
CA ILE A 188 -17.23 9.20 -13.61
C ILE A 188 -15.93 9.81 -14.16
N PRO A 189 -15.77 11.14 -14.12
CA PRO A 189 -14.53 11.79 -14.55
C PRO A 189 -13.35 11.34 -13.70
N VAL A 190 -12.26 10.96 -14.37
CA VAL A 190 -11.02 10.50 -13.73
C VAL A 190 -9.85 11.34 -14.19
N ARG A 191 -8.98 11.69 -13.26
CA ARG A 191 -7.63 12.23 -13.53
C ARG A 191 -6.58 11.52 -12.68
N LEU A 192 -5.31 11.65 -13.03
CA LEU A 192 -4.24 11.26 -12.11
C LEU A 192 -4.02 12.35 -11.05
N ALA A 193 -3.82 11.95 -9.80
CA ALA A 193 -3.33 12.85 -8.77
C ALA A 193 -1.90 13.31 -9.11
N ASP A 194 -1.59 14.59 -8.88
CA ASP A 194 -0.32 15.19 -9.32
C ASP A 194 0.89 14.68 -8.52
N THR A 195 0.67 14.23 -7.30
CA THR A 195 1.74 13.70 -6.43
C THR A 195 2.44 12.48 -7.04
N ARG A 196 3.77 12.49 -6.96
CA ARG A 196 4.64 11.42 -7.50
C ARG A 196 5.35 10.64 -6.40
N ARG A 197 5.07 10.94 -5.13
CA ARG A 197 5.71 10.29 -3.99
C ARG A 197 4.96 9.02 -3.62
N CYS A 198 5.69 7.98 -3.21
CA CYS A 198 5.12 6.80 -2.58
C CYS A 198 4.25 7.17 -1.38
N CYS A 199 3.19 6.40 -1.08
CA CYS A 199 2.33 6.63 0.08
C CYS A 199 3.08 6.61 1.41
N GLY A 200 4.22 5.90 1.48
CA GLY A 200 5.04 5.75 2.67
C GLY A 200 4.93 4.38 3.35
N MET A 201 4.00 3.51 2.96
CA MET A 201 3.78 2.22 3.60
C MET A 201 5.06 1.35 3.71
N PRO A 202 5.90 1.18 2.66
CA PRO A 202 7.14 0.42 2.80
C PRO A 202 8.11 0.99 3.85
N LYS A 203 8.10 2.31 4.04
CA LYS A 203 8.90 2.97 5.08
C LYS A 203 8.28 2.81 6.46
N LEU A 204 6.96 2.79 6.55
CA LEU A 204 6.24 2.49 7.79
C LEU A 204 6.57 1.07 8.26
N GLU A 205 6.45 0.09 7.38
CA GLU A 205 6.78 -1.32 7.69
C GLU A 205 8.24 -1.51 8.11
N LEU A 206 9.14 -0.68 7.61
CA LEU A 206 10.54 -0.66 8.04
C LEU A 206 10.74 -0.02 9.42
N GLY A 207 9.78 0.76 9.91
CA GLY A 207 9.89 1.58 11.11
C GLY A 207 10.58 2.93 10.87
N ASP A 208 10.77 3.36 9.60
CA ASP A 208 11.38 4.65 9.23
C ASP A 208 10.34 5.77 9.28
N LEU A 209 9.86 6.09 10.49
CA LEU A 209 8.82 7.10 10.70
C LEU A 209 9.21 8.50 10.17
N PRO A 210 10.48 8.96 10.24
CA PRO A 210 10.88 10.21 9.61
C PRO A 210 10.68 10.22 8.09
N ALA A 211 10.91 9.10 7.40
CA ALA A 211 10.66 9.01 5.96
C ALA A 211 9.16 9.00 5.64
N VAL A 212 8.34 8.41 6.50
CA VAL A 212 6.86 8.48 6.42
C VAL A 212 6.39 9.93 6.53
N ALA A 213 6.87 10.68 7.52
CA ALA A 213 6.55 12.10 7.70
C ALA A 213 6.89 12.92 6.44
N LYS A 214 8.07 12.70 5.85
CA LYS A 214 8.48 13.35 4.59
C LYS A 214 7.59 12.99 3.40
N ALA A 215 7.11 11.74 3.32
CA ALA A 215 6.16 11.34 2.27
C ALA A 215 4.80 12.02 2.47
N LYS A 216 4.32 12.11 3.72
CA LYS A 216 3.12 12.84 4.11
C LYS A 216 3.22 14.32 3.69
N ASP A 217 4.32 15.01 4.03
CA ASP A 217 4.51 16.43 3.75
C ASP A 217 4.47 16.76 2.24
N VAL A 218 4.77 15.79 1.38
CA VAL A 218 4.66 15.93 -0.08
C VAL A 218 3.26 15.59 -0.58
N ASN A 219 2.70 14.47 -0.12
CA ASN A 219 1.45 13.94 -0.66
C ASN A 219 0.22 14.69 -0.14
N ILE A 220 0.14 14.93 1.16
CA ILE A 220 -1.08 15.44 1.80
C ILE A 220 -1.50 16.81 1.27
N PRO A 221 -0.63 17.82 1.14
CA PRO A 221 -1.06 19.12 0.61
C PRO A 221 -1.62 19.04 -0.81
N GLN A 222 -1.05 18.18 -1.66
CA GLN A 222 -1.49 18.02 -3.04
C GLN A 222 -2.83 17.28 -3.13
N LEU A 223 -3.02 16.23 -2.30
CA LEU A 223 -4.27 15.49 -2.23
C LEU A 223 -5.38 16.34 -1.59
N ALA A 224 -5.10 17.06 -0.52
CA ALA A 224 -6.05 17.97 0.12
C ALA A 224 -6.55 19.06 -0.85
N ALA A 225 -5.65 19.62 -1.67
CA ALA A 225 -6.04 20.58 -2.71
C ALA A 225 -6.96 19.98 -3.78
N LEU A 226 -6.85 18.68 -4.07
CA LEU A 226 -7.80 17.98 -4.94
C LEU A 226 -9.14 17.79 -4.26
N VAL A 227 -9.13 17.40 -2.99
CA VAL A 227 -10.36 17.26 -2.17
C VAL A 227 -11.11 18.58 -2.05
N ASP A 228 -10.42 19.70 -1.85
CA ASP A 228 -11.01 21.04 -1.80
C ASP A 228 -11.68 21.44 -3.14
N ARG A 229 -11.25 20.85 -4.25
CA ARG A 229 -11.88 21.01 -5.57
C ARG A 229 -12.97 19.95 -5.85
N GLY A 230 -13.38 19.20 -4.85
CA GLY A 230 -14.47 18.22 -4.92
C GLY A 230 -14.07 16.86 -5.52
N TRP A 231 -12.77 16.53 -5.59
CA TRP A 231 -12.30 15.21 -6.02
C TRP A 231 -12.28 14.21 -4.86
N ASP A 232 -12.73 13.00 -5.12
CA ASP A 232 -12.44 11.85 -4.29
C ASP A 232 -11.08 11.29 -4.69
N ILE A 233 -10.36 10.71 -3.74
CA ILE A 233 -9.07 10.09 -4.01
C ILE A 233 -9.26 8.58 -4.04
N VAL A 234 -8.80 7.92 -5.09
CA VAL A 234 -8.84 6.46 -5.20
C VAL A 234 -7.43 5.92 -5.38
N ALA A 235 -7.09 4.87 -4.66
CA ALA A 235 -5.80 4.17 -4.81
C ALA A 235 -6.04 2.68 -5.11
N PRO A 236 -5.40 2.11 -6.15
CA PRO A 236 -5.62 0.72 -6.57
C PRO A 236 -4.96 -0.31 -5.65
N VAL A 237 -4.09 0.12 -4.75
CA VAL A 237 -3.32 -0.77 -3.87
C VAL A 237 -3.84 -0.64 -2.44
N PRO A 238 -4.41 -1.71 -1.83
CA PRO A 238 -5.05 -1.65 -0.51
C PRO A 238 -4.14 -1.10 0.59
N SER A 239 -2.85 -1.44 0.60
CA SER A 239 -1.91 -0.91 1.58
C SER A 239 -1.71 0.61 1.46
N CYS A 240 -1.84 1.19 0.26
CA CYS A 240 -1.82 2.65 0.09
C CYS A 240 -3.11 3.28 0.63
N VAL A 241 -4.26 2.63 0.44
CA VAL A 241 -5.54 3.07 1.02
C VAL A 241 -5.45 3.05 2.55
N LEU A 242 -4.97 1.95 3.13
CA LEU A 242 -4.74 1.81 4.57
C LEU A 242 -3.85 2.92 5.11
N MET A 243 -2.75 3.23 4.39
CA MET A 243 -1.84 4.31 4.78
C MET A 243 -2.53 5.65 4.95
N PHE A 244 -3.42 6.04 4.02
CA PHE A 244 -4.13 7.32 4.08
C PHE A 244 -5.37 7.28 4.97
N LYS A 245 -6.07 6.14 5.06
CA LYS A 245 -7.30 6.03 5.88
C LYS A 245 -7.04 5.77 7.35
N GLN A 246 -5.95 5.10 7.70
CA GLN A 246 -5.69 4.64 9.06
C GLN A 246 -4.35 5.11 9.61
N GLU A 247 -3.24 4.80 8.94
CA GLU A 247 -1.91 4.98 9.51
C GLU A 247 -1.51 6.46 9.68
N LEU A 248 -1.70 7.27 8.64
CA LEU A 248 -1.40 8.70 8.73
C LEU A 248 -2.28 9.43 9.75
N PRO A 249 -3.61 9.20 9.83
CA PRO A 249 -4.44 9.77 10.90
C PRO A 249 -4.01 9.36 12.32
N LEU A 250 -3.53 8.13 12.52
CA LEU A 250 -2.99 7.70 13.81
C LEU A 250 -1.67 8.40 14.15
N MET A 251 -0.82 8.63 13.16
CA MET A 251 0.46 9.32 13.36
C MET A 251 0.31 10.84 13.48
N PHE A 252 -0.66 11.44 12.81
CA PHE A 252 -0.86 12.89 12.70
C PHE A 252 -2.33 13.25 12.92
N PRO A 253 -2.89 12.96 14.12
CA PRO A 253 -4.33 13.13 14.40
C PRO A 253 -4.79 14.59 14.38
N ASP A 254 -3.88 15.53 14.63
CA ASP A 254 -4.16 16.96 14.69
C ASP A 254 -3.94 17.69 13.35
N ASP A 255 -3.53 16.98 12.30
CA ASP A 255 -3.32 17.56 10.97
C ASP A 255 -4.65 17.54 10.17
N PRO A 256 -5.31 18.71 9.97
CA PRO A 256 -6.64 18.77 9.35
C PRO A 256 -6.63 18.29 7.89
N ASP A 257 -5.53 18.46 7.17
CA ASP A 257 -5.42 18.00 5.78
C ASP A 257 -5.26 16.47 5.71
N VAL A 258 -4.60 15.85 6.69
CA VAL A 258 -4.56 14.38 6.81
C VAL A 258 -5.98 13.84 7.02
N ILE A 259 -6.76 14.44 7.92
CA ILE A 259 -8.13 14.03 8.18
C ILE A 259 -9.02 14.26 6.94
N LYS A 260 -8.87 15.39 6.25
CA LYS A 260 -9.58 15.69 5.00
C LYS A 260 -9.31 14.64 3.92
N VAL A 261 -8.03 14.25 3.73
CA VAL A 261 -7.64 13.23 2.75
C VAL A 261 -8.17 11.86 3.16
N ARG A 262 -8.12 11.50 4.46
CA ARG A 262 -8.72 10.26 4.98
C ARG A 262 -10.18 10.12 4.57
N ASP A 263 -10.97 11.16 4.77
CA ASP A 263 -12.42 11.15 4.55
C ASP A 263 -12.79 11.10 3.06
N ALA A 264 -11.87 11.48 2.19
CA ALA A 264 -12.05 11.46 0.74
C ALA A 264 -11.29 10.32 0.04
N MET A 265 -10.61 9.45 0.80
CA MET A 265 -9.87 8.31 0.27
C MET A 265 -10.74 7.07 0.17
N PHE A 266 -10.67 6.38 -0.96
CA PHE A 266 -11.43 5.14 -1.22
C PHE A 266 -10.55 4.05 -1.83
N ASP A 267 -10.86 2.81 -1.48
CA ASP A 267 -10.55 1.66 -2.32
C ASP A 267 -11.47 1.67 -3.57
N PRO A 268 -11.00 1.22 -4.74
CA PRO A 268 -11.82 1.23 -5.95
C PRO A 268 -13.15 0.48 -5.80
N PHE A 269 -13.14 -0.67 -5.13
CA PHE A 269 -14.35 -1.46 -4.94
C PHE A 269 -15.29 -0.85 -3.90
N GLU A 270 -14.75 -0.21 -2.85
CA GLU A 270 -15.53 0.59 -1.90
C GLU A 270 -16.28 1.70 -2.64
N TYR A 271 -15.57 2.43 -3.51
CA TYR A 271 -16.14 3.50 -4.32
C TYR A 271 -17.25 3.01 -5.25
N LEU A 272 -16.97 1.98 -6.04
CA LEU A 272 -17.92 1.40 -6.99
C LEU A 272 -19.13 0.78 -6.27
N MET A 273 -18.92 0.15 -5.11
CA MET A 273 -20.02 -0.44 -4.33
C MET A 273 -20.95 0.63 -3.75
N ALA A 274 -20.43 1.79 -3.31
CA ALA A 274 -21.26 2.92 -2.89
C ALA A 274 -22.19 3.36 -4.05
N ARG A 275 -21.63 3.52 -5.23
CA ARG A 275 -22.40 3.88 -6.44
C ARG A 275 -23.40 2.80 -6.85
N HIS A 276 -23.04 1.53 -6.71
CA HIS A 276 -23.94 0.42 -7.01
C HIS A 276 -25.17 0.43 -6.09
N LYS A 277 -24.99 0.67 -4.80
CA LYS A 277 -26.10 0.74 -3.83
C LYS A 277 -27.13 1.82 -4.18
N ASP A 278 -26.69 2.92 -4.78
CA ASP A 278 -27.54 4.03 -5.19
C ASP A 278 -28.03 3.91 -6.65
N GLY A 279 -27.77 2.76 -7.30
CA GLY A 279 -28.22 2.49 -8.68
C GLY A 279 -27.46 3.30 -9.75
N LEU A 280 -26.28 3.86 -9.40
CA LEU A 280 -25.46 4.70 -10.28
C LEU A 280 -24.25 3.96 -10.88
N LEU A 281 -24.22 2.63 -10.80
CA LEU A 281 -23.19 1.79 -11.43
C LEU A 281 -23.82 1.04 -12.61
N LYS A 282 -23.23 1.14 -13.78
CA LYS A 282 -23.61 0.34 -14.95
C LYS A 282 -23.14 -1.09 -14.76
N THR A 283 -24.08 -2.03 -14.67
CA THR A 283 -23.83 -3.46 -14.45
C THR A 283 -24.12 -4.33 -15.66
N GLU A 284 -24.43 -3.73 -16.81
CA GLU A 284 -24.64 -4.43 -18.07
C GLU A 284 -23.29 -4.72 -18.74
N PHE A 285 -22.92 -5.99 -18.78
CA PHE A 285 -21.68 -6.47 -19.41
C PHE A 285 -22.00 -7.11 -20.75
N LYS A 286 -21.14 -6.95 -21.75
CA LYS A 286 -21.32 -7.52 -23.10
C LYS A 286 -21.34 -9.05 -23.09
N GLU A 287 -20.56 -9.65 -22.18
CA GLU A 287 -20.44 -11.10 -22.07
C GLU A 287 -20.45 -11.51 -20.58
N SER A 288 -21.01 -12.68 -20.30
CA SER A 288 -20.96 -13.26 -18.97
C SER A 288 -19.61 -13.94 -18.75
N LEU A 289 -18.91 -13.59 -17.68
CA LEU A 289 -17.69 -14.27 -17.29
C LEU A 289 -17.94 -15.64 -16.63
N GLY A 290 -19.20 -16.04 -16.44
CA GLY A 290 -19.58 -17.27 -15.75
C GLY A 290 -19.31 -17.17 -14.22
N LYS A 291 -19.00 -18.32 -13.60
CA LYS A 291 -18.53 -18.34 -12.22
C LYS A 291 -17.04 -18.01 -12.21
N VAL A 292 -16.68 -16.89 -11.61
CA VAL A 292 -15.30 -16.50 -11.30
C VAL A 292 -14.91 -17.07 -9.94
#